data_d9836c76422c07544098fa2343c6fac5
#
_entry.id   d9836c76422c07544098fa2343c6fac5
#
_cell.length_a   1.000
_cell.length_b   1.000
_cell.length_c   1.000
_cell.angle_alpha   90.00
_cell.angle_beta   90.00
_cell.angle_gamma   90.00
#
_symmetry.space_group_name_H-M   'P 1'
#
loop_
_entity.id
_entity.type
_entity.pdbx_description
1 polymer ?
#
loop_
_entity_poly.entity_id
_entity_poly.type
_entity_poly.pdbx_seq_one_letter_code
_entity_poly.pdbx_strand_id
1 'polypeptide(L)'
;MSEKLILPNEFLAVAEEELKNGKSVKILADGTSMYPFIHGGKDFTEIVPLNEKEGLVRWNAYFFNYNGKYIIHRFIEEDGDKLVMMGDGNIAIQERVDRNNVIGTLKYIHSFKGGTIDCTTTKWRRTGKIWHKIKPTRRYLLALIRRMERYGII
;
A
#
# COMPACT_ATOMS: atom_id res chain seq x y z
N MET A 1 17.81 15.44 15.75
CA MET A 1 17.74 15.30 14.28
C MET A 1 16.63 16.19 13.78
N SER A 2 16.97 17.24 13.06
CA SER A 2 15.93 18.03 12.42
C SER A 2 15.30 17.19 11.32
N GLU A 3 14.08 16.76 11.52
CA GLU A 3 13.29 16.19 10.45
C GLU A 3 13.06 17.28 9.41
N LYS A 4 13.81 17.21 8.34
CA LYS A 4 13.50 18.01 7.16
C LYS A 4 12.15 17.53 6.66
N LEU A 5 11.15 18.38 6.76
CA LEU A 5 9.91 18.21 6.00
C LEU A 5 10.28 18.28 4.51
N ILE A 6 10.59 17.14 3.94
CA ILE A 6 10.77 17.00 2.50
C ILE A 6 9.36 16.92 1.92
N LEU A 7 9.09 17.70 0.87
CA LEU A 7 7.84 17.58 0.13
C LEU A 7 7.63 16.12 -0.29
N PRO A 8 6.45 15.53 -0.07
CA PRO A 8 6.24 14.10 -0.28
C PRO A 8 6.79 13.53 -1.59
N ASN A 9 6.62 14.26 -2.70
CA ASN A 9 7.09 13.81 -4.00
C ASN A 9 8.62 13.76 -4.12
N GLU A 10 9.33 14.72 -3.54
CA GLU A 10 10.79 14.74 -3.56
C GLU A 10 11.36 13.60 -2.72
N PHE A 11 10.79 13.39 -1.55
CA PHE A 11 11.17 12.27 -0.69
C PHE A 11 10.90 10.92 -1.35
N LEU A 12 9.75 10.78 -2.01
CA LEU A 12 9.36 9.52 -2.66
C LEU A 12 10.19 9.26 -3.91
N ALA A 13 10.67 10.29 -4.60
CA ALA A 13 11.63 10.14 -5.70
C ALA A 13 12.99 9.60 -5.18
N VAL A 14 13.45 10.05 -4.02
CA VAL A 14 14.65 9.50 -3.37
C VAL A 14 14.42 8.04 -2.97
N ALA A 15 13.23 7.71 -2.46
CA ALA A 15 12.87 6.34 -2.14
C ALA A 15 12.92 5.42 -3.36
N GLU A 16 12.42 5.89 -4.50
CA GLU A 16 12.52 5.15 -5.77
C GLU A 16 13.97 4.83 -6.12
N GLU A 17 14.86 5.83 -6.01
CA GLU A 17 16.28 5.65 -6.31
C GLU A 17 16.94 4.65 -5.36
N GLU A 18 16.67 4.73 -4.08
CA GLU A 18 17.17 3.79 -3.08
C GLU A 18 16.73 2.35 -3.39
N LEU A 19 15.46 2.16 -3.75
CA LEU A 19 14.92 0.86 -4.14
C LEU A 19 15.59 0.32 -5.41
N LYS A 20 15.84 1.16 -6.40
CA LYS A 20 16.59 0.78 -7.61
C LYS A 20 18.01 0.37 -7.30
N ASN A 21 18.60 0.92 -6.25
CA ASN A 21 19.94 0.56 -5.77
C ASN A 21 19.95 -0.66 -4.84
N GLY A 22 18.84 -1.37 -4.72
CA GLY A 22 18.74 -2.59 -3.93
C GLY A 22 18.54 -2.36 -2.43
N LYS A 23 18.21 -1.15 -2.01
CA LYS A 23 18.00 -0.80 -0.60
C LYS A 23 16.52 -0.75 -0.26
N SER A 24 16.20 -1.17 0.96
CA SER A 24 14.85 -1.01 1.50
C SER A 24 14.64 0.41 2.02
N VAL A 25 13.39 0.88 1.99
CA VAL A 25 13.02 2.20 2.49
C VAL A 25 11.86 2.11 3.47
N LYS A 26 11.87 3.00 4.46
CA LYS A 26 10.79 3.10 5.44
C LYS A 26 10.12 4.46 5.29
N ILE A 27 8.82 4.45 5.02
CA ILE A 27 8.06 5.64 4.66
C ILE A 27 6.84 5.75 5.56
N LEU A 28 6.62 6.94 6.14
CA LEU A 28 5.37 7.23 6.84
C LEU A 28 4.23 7.22 5.81
N ALA A 29 3.23 6.41 6.07
CA ALA A 29 2.07 6.32 5.19
C ALA A 29 1.31 7.66 5.16
N ASP A 30 0.73 7.98 4.02
CA ASP A 30 -0.09 9.17 3.85
C ASP A 30 -1.45 8.79 3.25
N GLY A 31 -2.46 9.60 3.57
CA GLY A 31 -3.81 9.41 3.05
C GLY A 31 -4.56 8.23 3.63
N THR A 32 -5.70 7.92 3.02
CA THR A 32 -6.64 6.90 3.50
C THR A 32 -6.88 5.78 2.51
N SER A 33 -6.13 5.73 1.42
CA SER A 33 -6.39 4.80 0.32
C SER A 33 -6.13 3.34 0.67
N MET A 34 -5.37 3.04 1.72
CA MET A 34 -5.14 1.68 2.23
C MET A 34 -5.80 1.41 3.58
N TYR A 35 -6.65 2.33 4.03
CA TYR A 35 -7.48 2.11 5.21
C TYR A 35 -8.43 0.91 4.98
N PRO A 36 -8.69 0.02 5.91
CA PRO A 36 -8.33 0.07 7.35
C PRO A 36 -6.97 -0.59 7.69
N PHE A 37 -6.24 -1.12 6.73
CA PHE A 37 -5.01 -1.88 7.00
C PHE A 37 -3.80 -0.98 7.25
N ILE A 38 -3.78 0.20 6.64
CA ILE A 38 -2.74 1.20 6.84
C ILE A 38 -3.40 2.52 7.25
N HIS A 39 -2.91 3.09 8.35
CA HIS A 39 -3.39 4.39 8.86
C HIS A 39 -2.42 5.49 8.41
N GLY A 40 -2.86 6.33 7.48
CA GLY A 40 -2.08 7.44 6.98
C GLY A 40 -1.73 8.44 8.10
N GLY A 41 -0.50 8.92 8.07
CA GLY A 41 0.02 9.83 9.09
C GLY A 41 0.40 9.17 10.42
N LYS A 42 0.22 7.86 10.54
CA LYS A 42 0.46 7.12 11.80
C LYS A 42 1.33 5.88 11.60
N ASP A 43 1.03 5.05 10.61
CA ASP A 43 1.76 3.83 10.33
C ASP A 43 2.96 4.09 9.43
N PHE A 44 4.06 3.39 9.68
CA PHE A 44 5.19 3.35 8.77
C PHE A 44 5.11 2.11 7.87
N THR A 45 5.39 2.30 6.60
CA THR A 45 5.49 1.23 5.62
C THR A 45 6.94 0.97 5.28
N GLU A 46 7.32 -0.28 5.23
CA GLU A 46 8.65 -0.69 4.79
C GLU A 46 8.54 -1.35 3.42
N ILE A 47 9.22 -0.77 2.46
CA ILE A 47 9.20 -1.17 1.06
C ILE A 47 10.56 -1.75 0.71
N VAL A 48 10.54 -2.89 0.05
CA VAL A 48 11.74 -3.59 -0.40
C VAL A 48 11.81 -3.61 -1.93
N PRO A 49 13.00 -3.75 -2.50
CA PRO A 49 13.15 -3.89 -3.95
C PRO A 49 12.30 -5.05 -4.50
N LEU A 50 11.86 -4.91 -5.74
CA LEU A 50 11.14 -5.98 -6.42
C LEU A 50 12.05 -7.21 -6.58
N ASN A 51 11.47 -8.38 -6.37
CA ASN A 51 12.12 -9.64 -6.73
C ASN A 51 11.76 -9.98 -8.17
N GLU A 52 12.64 -9.67 -9.09
CA GLU A 52 12.42 -9.89 -10.53
C GLU A 52 12.21 -11.38 -10.88
N LYS A 53 12.76 -12.28 -10.10
CA LYS A 53 12.61 -13.72 -10.31
C LYS A 53 11.22 -14.25 -9.98
N GLU A 54 10.58 -13.67 -8.96
CA GLU A 54 9.26 -14.09 -8.51
C GLU A 54 8.13 -13.39 -9.26
N GLY A 55 8.42 -12.24 -9.88
CA GLY A 55 7.42 -11.39 -10.49
C GLY A 55 6.47 -10.79 -9.44
N LEU A 56 5.34 -10.26 -9.91
CA LEU A 56 4.34 -9.66 -9.04
C LEU A 56 3.35 -10.72 -8.56
N VAL A 57 3.08 -10.70 -7.27
CA VAL A 57 2.18 -11.67 -6.63
C VAL A 57 0.82 -11.01 -6.39
N ARG A 58 -0.21 -11.60 -6.94
CA ARG A 58 -1.58 -11.12 -6.77
C ARG A 58 -1.95 -11.04 -5.28
N TRP A 59 -2.59 -9.97 -4.90
CA TRP A 59 -3.03 -9.62 -3.54
C TRP A 59 -1.92 -9.09 -2.62
N ASN A 60 -0.67 -9.07 -3.07
CA ASN A 60 0.36 -8.26 -2.42
C ASN A 60 0.18 -6.79 -2.77
N ALA A 61 0.71 -5.91 -1.94
CA ALA A 61 0.70 -4.48 -2.19
C ALA A 61 2.05 -4.01 -2.73
N TYR A 62 2.02 -3.05 -3.64
CA TYR A 62 3.20 -2.54 -4.32
C TYR A 62 3.26 -1.03 -4.29
N PHE A 63 4.49 -0.53 -4.29
CA PHE A 63 4.82 0.88 -4.43
C PHE A 63 5.08 1.17 -5.90
N PHE A 64 4.35 2.12 -6.47
CA PHE A 64 4.42 2.42 -7.89
C PHE A 64 4.21 3.90 -8.18
N ASN A 65 4.65 4.34 -9.36
CA ASN A 65 4.38 5.68 -9.87
C ASN A 65 3.19 5.63 -10.83
N TYR A 66 2.22 6.47 -10.60
CA TYR A 66 1.03 6.60 -11.44
C TYR A 66 0.78 8.08 -11.74
N ASN A 67 0.96 8.47 -13.00
CA ASN A 67 0.77 9.87 -13.45
C ASN A 67 1.55 10.88 -12.58
N GLY A 68 2.79 10.54 -12.23
CA GLY A 68 3.64 11.40 -11.42
C GLY A 68 3.41 11.34 -9.91
N LYS A 69 2.48 10.51 -9.46
CA LYS A 69 2.22 10.27 -8.03
C LYS A 69 2.74 8.93 -7.60
N TYR A 70 3.32 8.88 -6.40
CA TYR A 70 3.77 7.65 -5.77
C TYR A 70 2.67 7.09 -4.89
N ILE A 71 2.30 5.83 -5.12
CA ILE A 71 1.13 5.19 -4.51
C ILE A 71 1.53 3.81 -4.00
N ILE A 72 0.93 3.39 -2.88
CA ILE A 72 0.96 2.01 -2.39
C ILE A 72 -0.46 1.49 -2.45
N HIS A 73 -0.71 0.56 -3.36
CA HIS A 73 -2.01 -0.11 -3.50
C HIS A 73 -1.82 -1.61 -3.71
N ARG A 74 -2.91 -2.34 -3.59
CA ARG A 74 -2.92 -3.79 -3.74
C ARG A 74 -3.03 -4.18 -5.20
N PHE A 75 -2.24 -5.18 -5.62
CA PHE A 75 -2.32 -5.76 -6.96
C PHE A 75 -3.50 -6.72 -7.04
N ILE A 76 -4.49 -6.38 -7.88
CA ILE A 76 -5.76 -7.10 -7.99
C ILE A 76 -5.73 -8.14 -9.10
N GLU A 77 -5.32 -7.73 -10.31
CA GLU A 77 -5.31 -8.61 -11.48
C GLU A 77 -4.48 -8.03 -12.61
N GLU A 78 -4.15 -8.87 -13.57
CA GLU A 78 -3.61 -8.42 -14.86
C GLU A 78 -4.76 -8.14 -15.82
N ASP A 79 -4.62 -7.09 -16.63
CA ASP A 79 -5.56 -6.74 -17.68
C ASP A 79 -4.76 -6.38 -18.94
N GLY A 80 -4.57 -7.39 -19.80
CA GLY A 80 -3.67 -7.29 -20.94
C GLY A 80 -2.23 -7.05 -20.48
N ASP A 81 -1.63 -5.97 -20.95
CA ASP A 81 -0.28 -5.56 -20.57
C ASP A 81 -0.24 -4.66 -19.33
N LYS A 82 -1.39 -4.33 -18.78
CA LYS A 82 -1.53 -3.47 -17.60
C LYS A 82 -1.76 -4.28 -16.34
N LEU A 83 -1.40 -3.68 -15.22
CA LEU A 83 -1.67 -4.19 -13.88
C LEU A 83 -2.78 -3.34 -13.26
N VAL A 84 -3.79 -4.00 -12.72
CA VAL A 84 -4.87 -3.32 -12.01
C VAL A 84 -4.50 -3.27 -10.53
N MET A 85 -4.38 -2.05 -10.01
CA MET A 85 -4.10 -1.77 -8.60
C MET A 85 -5.33 -1.10 -7.97
N MET A 86 -5.57 -1.37 -6.70
CA MET A 86 -6.66 -0.76 -5.97
C MET A 86 -6.30 -0.58 -4.50
N GLY A 87 -6.57 0.60 -3.96
CA GLY A 87 -6.45 0.85 -2.54
C GLY A 87 -7.56 0.16 -1.76
N ASP A 88 -7.22 -0.40 -0.61
CA ASP A 88 -8.19 -1.10 0.25
C ASP A 88 -9.26 -0.15 0.80
N GLY A 89 -8.94 1.13 0.93
CA GLY A 89 -9.87 2.17 1.34
C GLY A 89 -10.73 2.74 0.21
N ASN A 90 -10.48 2.35 -1.03
CA ASN A 90 -11.23 2.84 -2.18
C ASN A 90 -12.47 1.97 -2.43
N ILE A 91 -13.53 2.60 -2.93
CA ILE A 91 -14.79 1.92 -3.22
C ILE A 91 -14.88 1.51 -4.69
N ALA A 92 -14.41 2.36 -5.59
CA ALA A 92 -14.56 2.17 -7.02
C ALA A 92 -13.29 2.48 -7.83
N ILE A 93 -12.37 3.28 -7.29
CA ILE A 93 -11.20 3.76 -8.03
C ILE A 93 -10.16 2.65 -8.14
N GLN A 94 -9.75 2.38 -9.38
CA GLN A 94 -8.67 1.45 -9.69
C GLN A 94 -7.67 2.15 -10.61
N GLU A 95 -6.39 1.83 -10.45
CA GLU A 95 -5.34 2.29 -11.33
C GLU A 95 -4.91 1.18 -12.29
N ARG A 96 -4.72 1.54 -13.54
CA ARG A 96 -4.12 0.68 -14.56
C ARG A 96 -2.68 1.10 -14.77
N VAL A 97 -1.76 0.27 -14.35
CA VAL A 97 -0.35 0.63 -14.18
C VAL A 97 0.51 -0.21 -15.13
N ASP A 98 1.46 0.45 -15.79
CA ASP A 98 2.49 -0.27 -16.51
C ASP A 98 3.42 -1.00 -15.54
N ARG A 99 3.81 -2.22 -15.89
CA ARG A 99 4.73 -3.02 -15.06
C ARG A 99 6.03 -2.28 -14.76
N ASN A 100 6.51 -1.47 -15.70
CA ASN A 100 7.72 -0.68 -15.54
C ASN A 100 7.60 0.44 -14.50
N ASN A 101 6.39 0.81 -14.13
CA ASN A 101 6.13 1.84 -13.12
C ASN A 101 6.02 1.28 -11.69
N VAL A 102 6.06 -0.03 -11.53
CA VAL A 102 6.09 -0.67 -10.21
C VAL A 102 7.53 -0.65 -9.70
N ILE A 103 7.74 -0.12 -8.51
CA ILE A 103 9.06 0.24 -7.99
C ILE A 103 9.51 -0.72 -6.88
N GLY A 104 8.59 -1.12 -6.01
CA GLY A 104 8.94 -1.95 -4.87
C GLY A 104 7.74 -2.68 -4.28
N THR A 105 8.02 -3.61 -3.37
CA THR A 105 7.02 -4.41 -2.68
C THR A 105 6.83 -3.90 -1.26
N LEU A 106 5.59 -3.71 -0.85
CA LEU A 106 5.27 -3.47 0.55
C LEU A 106 5.53 -4.76 1.34
N LYS A 107 6.51 -4.73 2.22
CA LYS A 107 6.88 -5.89 3.03
C LYS A 107 6.34 -5.84 4.44
N TYR A 108 6.49 -4.70 5.12
CA TYR A 108 6.04 -4.56 6.49
C TYR A 108 5.22 -3.29 6.69
N ILE A 109 4.23 -3.40 7.57
CA ILE A 109 3.54 -2.27 8.15
C ILE A 109 3.90 -2.23 9.62
N HIS A 110 4.51 -1.15 10.06
CA HIS A 110 4.83 -0.89 11.47
C HIS A 110 3.70 -0.05 12.06
N SER A 111 2.81 -0.71 12.80
CA SER A 111 1.60 -0.10 13.32
C SER A 111 1.89 0.90 14.43
N PHE A 112 1.21 2.03 14.40
CA PHE A 112 1.28 3.03 15.48
C PHE A 112 0.72 2.50 16.81
N LYS A 113 -0.11 1.46 16.74
CA LYS A 113 -0.63 0.75 17.93
C LYS A 113 0.34 -0.28 18.49
N GLY A 114 1.48 -0.47 17.85
CA GLY A 114 2.46 -1.50 18.16
C GLY A 114 2.33 -2.71 17.26
N GLY A 115 3.45 -3.43 17.13
CA GLY A 115 3.52 -4.61 16.28
C GLY A 115 3.84 -4.32 14.82
N THR A 116 4.18 -5.39 14.14
CA THR A 116 4.57 -5.36 12.72
C THR A 116 3.76 -6.40 11.96
N ILE A 117 3.22 -6.01 10.81
CA ILE A 117 2.46 -6.89 9.91
C ILE A 117 3.35 -7.22 8.73
N ASP A 118 3.54 -8.50 8.45
CA ASP A 118 4.24 -8.96 7.24
C ASP A 118 3.24 -9.02 6.08
N CYS A 119 3.46 -8.21 5.08
CA CYS A 119 2.59 -8.06 3.91
C CYS A 119 2.96 -9.00 2.76
N THR A 120 3.79 -10.01 3.01
CA THR A 120 4.16 -11.02 2.01
C THR A 120 3.64 -12.41 2.36
N THR A 121 2.82 -12.52 3.40
CA THR A 121 2.26 -13.76 3.88
C THR A 121 0.99 -14.18 3.13
N THR A 122 0.69 -15.45 3.16
CA THR A 122 -0.58 -15.99 2.67
C THR A 122 -1.78 -15.37 3.40
N LYS A 123 -1.64 -15.13 4.70
CA LYS A 123 -2.67 -14.45 5.49
C LYS A 123 -3.00 -13.06 4.96
N TRP A 124 -1.97 -12.26 4.65
CA TRP A 124 -2.14 -10.93 4.07
C TRP A 124 -2.87 -10.98 2.73
N ARG A 125 -2.43 -11.86 1.84
CA ARG A 125 -3.05 -12.03 0.52
C ARG A 125 -4.49 -12.49 0.63
N ARG A 126 -4.77 -13.46 1.49
CA ARG A 126 -6.13 -13.96 1.73
C ARG A 126 -7.05 -12.87 2.28
N THR A 127 -6.56 -12.10 3.23
CA THR A 127 -7.29 -10.95 3.79
C THR A 127 -7.65 -9.95 2.68
N GLY A 128 -6.70 -9.60 1.82
CA GLY A 128 -6.93 -8.70 0.70
C GLY A 128 -7.93 -9.24 -0.30
N LYS A 129 -7.85 -10.51 -0.62
CA LYS A 129 -8.79 -11.17 -1.54
C LYS A 129 -10.21 -11.15 -1.00
N ILE A 130 -10.40 -11.49 0.27
CA ILE A 130 -11.71 -11.44 0.93
C ILE A 130 -12.23 -10.01 0.96
N TRP A 131 -11.40 -9.05 1.37
CA TRP A 131 -11.74 -7.64 1.42
C TRP A 131 -12.20 -7.12 0.05
N HIS A 132 -11.55 -7.57 -1.01
CA HIS A 132 -11.94 -7.20 -2.38
C HIS A 132 -13.30 -7.83 -2.77
N LYS A 133 -13.55 -9.07 -2.40
CA LYS A 133 -14.83 -9.76 -2.68
C LYS A 133 -16.03 -9.08 -2.04
N ILE A 134 -15.86 -8.49 -0.88
CA ILE A 134 -16.94 -7.76 -0.18
C ILE A 134 -17.02 -6.29 -0.60
N LYS A 135 -16.41 -5.93 -1.70
CA LYS A 135 -16.36 -4.57 -2.24
C LYS A 135 -17.72 -3.84 -2.25
N PRO A 136 -18.84 -4.48 -2.65
CA PRO A 136 -20.15 -3.81 -2.62
C PRO A 136 -20.58 -3.31 -1.24
N THR A 137 -20.13 -3.98 -0.17
CA THR A 137 -20.45 -3.63 1.22
C THR A 137 -19.37 -2.80 1.89
N ARG A 138 -18.25 -2.59 1.21
CA ARG A 138 -17.05 -1.94 1.77
C ARG A 138 -17.34 -0.55 2.32
N ARG A 139 -18.19 0.22 1.65
CA ARG A 139 -18.61 1.56 2.10
C ARG A 139 -19.13 1.52 3.53
N TYR A 140 -20.03 0.61 3.83
CA TYR A 140 -20.66 0.48 5.14
C TYR A 140 -19.67 -0.04 6.18
N LEU A 141 -18.84 -0.99 5.82
CA LEU A 141 -17.81 -1.53 6.70
C LEU A 141 -16.76 -0.48 7.06
N LEU A 142 -16.31 0.31 6.09
CA LEU A 142 -15.38 1.42 6.33
C LEU A 142 -15.98 2.46 7.27
N ALA A 143 -17.25 2.82 7.06
CA ALA A 143 -17.95 3.75 7.94
C ALA A 143 -18.05 3.21 9.37
N LEU A 144 -18.38 1.92 9.51
CA LEU A 144 -18.46 1.26 10.80
C LEU A 144 -17.11 1.22 11.52
N ILE A 145 -16.04 0.84 10.82
CA ILE A 145 -14.68 0.75 11.38
C ILE A 145 -14.23 2.13 11.87
N ARG A 146 -14.41 3.17 11.06
CA ARG A 146 -14.07 4.55 11.44
C ARG A 146 -14.85 4.99 12.69
N ARG A 147 -16.11 4.61 12.79
CA ARG A 147 -16.92 4.92 13.95
C ARG A 147 -16.42 4.19 15.19
N MET A 148 -16.08 2.92 15.07
CA MET A 148 -15.54 2.13 16.18
C MET A 148 -14.20 2.69 16.67
N GLU A 149 -13.32 3.09 15.76
CA GLU A 149 -12.06 3.74 16.11
C GLU A 149 -12.28 5.06 16.82
N ARG A 150 -13.25 5.86 16.36
CA ARG A 150 -13.57 7.16 16.97
C ARG A 150 -14.01 6.99 18.44
N TYR A 151 -14.71 5.93 18.75
CA TYR A 151 -15.18 5.63 20.11
C TYR A 151 -14.24 4.75 20.91
N GLY A 152 -13.06 4.45 20.37
CA GLY A 152 -12.05 3.67 21.08
C GLY A 152 -12.41 2.20 21.28
N ILE A 153 -13.28 1.63 20.45
CA ILE A 153 -13.68 0.22 20.52
C ILE A 153 -12.60 -0.69 19.92
N ILE A 154 -11.89 -0.18 18.92
CA ILE A 154 -10.77 -0.88 18.28
C ILE A 154 -9.58 0.05 18.08
#